data_1faf9638217b964dfb4ff30220c9d95f
#
_entry.id   1faf9638217b964dfb4ff30220c9d95f
#
_cell.length_a   1.000
_cell.length_b   1.000
_cell.length_c   1.000
_cell.angle_alpha   90.00
_cell.angle_beta   90.00
_cell.angle_gamma   90.00
#
_symmetry.space_group_name_H-M   'P 1'
#
loop_
_entity.id
_entity.type
_entity.pdbx_description
1 polymer ?
#
loop_
_entity_poly.entity_id
_entity_poly.type
_entity_poly.pdbx_seq_one_letter_code
_entity_poly.pdbx_strand_id
1 'polypeptide(L)'
;MNKTINKKNDNLKNLSKEAFYPSATYKVYNELKKSLLSGELTPGKKLKIDDLKKQYKTGTNPIRESLTLLIADNLVTKIDQKGFKVSEATQEKFNEILRTRIWIESIALEESMKNKKNRDQWEEELIVLNHRLQKTERSTIYEPENQNSWEVIHKKFHLKLTSRSNSDFINKFCELLYDQNMRYRYLIIKNKKNYKKRKVAVEHQEILNMVLKGNIEKSKVLLIKHYENTSNFITVNN
;
A
#
# COMPACT_ATOMS: atom_id res chain seq x y z
N MET A 1 36.22 12.33 -11.04
CA MET A 1 35.10 13.22 -11.44
C MET A 1 33.75 12.51 -11.54
N ASN A 2 33.49 11.40 -10.78
CA ASN A 2 32.26 10.55 -10.95
C ASN A 2 31.45 10.33 -9.66
N LYS A 3 31.68 11.11 -8.60
CA LYS A 3 30.90 10.98 -7.34
C LYS A 3 29.71 11.95 -7.19
N THR A 4 29.62 12.95 -8.07
CA THR A 4 28.59 14.02 -7.94
C THR A 4 27.31 13.74 -8.73
N ILE A 5 27.31 12.80 -9.66
CA ILE A 5 26.17 12.50 -10.52
C ILE A 5 25.16 11.55 -9.85
N ASN A 6 25.61 10.66 -8.96
CA ASN A 6 24.71 9.72 -8.29
C ASN A 6 23.82 10.35 -7.20
N LYS A 7 24.24 11.45 -6.56
CA LYS A 7 23.39 12.14 -5.57
C LYS A 7 22.20 12.92 -6.17
N LYS A 8 22.28 13.31 -7.45
CA LYS A 8 21.18 14.02 -8.12
C LYS A 8 20.04 13.09 -8.56
N ASN A 9 20.34 11.83 -8.86
CA ASN A 9 19.31 10.87 -9.31
C ASN A 9 18.46 10.28 -8.17
N ASP A 10 18.99 10.22 -6.95
CA ASP A 10 18.20 9.78 -5.79
C ASP A 10 17.18 10.83 -5.32
N ASN A 11 17.46 12.12 -5.56
CA ASN A 11 16.53 13.22 -5.25
C ASN A 11 15.36 13.33 -6.25
N LEU A 12 15.49 12.80 -7.47
CA LEU A 12 14.39 12.79 -8.45
C LEU A 12 13.39 11.65 -8.23
N LYS A 13 13.77 10.58 -7.52
CA LYS A 13 12.89 9.45 -7.18
C LYS A 13 11.91 9.77 -6.06
N ASN A 14 12.15 10.81 -5.28
CA ASN A 14 11.27 11.32 -4.22
C ASN A 14 10.66 12.67 -4.60
N LEU A 15 10.16 12.84 -5.84
CA LEU A 15 9.12 13.82 -6.10
C LEU A 15 7.83 13.29 -5.46
N SER A 16 7.88 13.22 -4.13
CA SER A 16 6.75 12.93 -3.29
C SER A 16 5.70 14.01 -3.50
N LYS A 17 4.43 13.70 -3.34
CA LYS A 17 3.33 14.69 -3.31
C LYS A 17 3.69 15.88 -2.40
N GLU A 18 4.56 15.65 -1.41
CA GLU A 18 5.11 16.65 -0.49
C GLU A 18 5.85 17.82 -1.17
N ALA A 19 6.54 17.58 -2.29
CA ALA A 19 7.25 18.63 -3.03
C ALA A 19 6.31 19.58 -3.81
N PHE A 20 5.06 19.14 -4.06
CA PHE A 20 4.07 19.89 -4.83
C PHE A 20 3.03 20.60 -3.98
N TYR A 21 2.88 20.23 -2.71
CA TYR A 21 1.83 20.76 -1.85
C TYR A 21 2.39 21.44 -0.62
N PRO A 22 1.75 22.52 -0.13
CA PRO A 22 2.12 23.15 1.14
C PRO A 22 2.21 22.11 2.26
N SER A 23 3.15 22.28 3.18
CA SER A 23 3.38 21.34 4.28
C SER A 23 2.09 21.01 5.09
N ALA A 24 1.20 21.98 5.25
CA ALA A 24 -0.10 21.80 5.91
C ALA A 24 -1.03 20.86 5.13
N THR A 25 -1.11 20.97 3.81
CA THR A 25 -1.92 20.09 2.95
C THR A 25 -1.41 18.65 3.04
N TYR A 26 -0.10 18.46 2.90
CA TYR A 26 0.49 17.13 2.93
C TYR A 26 0.39 16.47 4.30
N LYS A 27 0.54 17.24 5.38
CA LYS A 27 0.31 16.75 6.75
C LYS A 27 -1.12 16.26 6.94
N VAL A 28 -2.12 17.04 6.55
CA VAL A 28 -3.54 16.65 6.65
C VAL A 28 -3.83 15.43 5.77
N TYR A 29 -3.29 15.38 4.54
CA TYR A 29 -3.43 14.23 3.66
C TYR A 29 -2.93 12.94 4.32
N ASN A 30 -1.73 12.95 4.90
CA ASN A 30 -1.15 11.77 5.54
C ASN A 30 -1.95 11.31 6.76
N GLU A 31 -2.37 12.24 7.62
CA GLU A 31 -3.17 11.91 8.80
C GLU A 31 -4.55 11.34 8.42
N LEU A 32 -5.23 11.97 7.44
CA LEU A 32 -6.50 11.46 6.92
C LEU A 32 -6.31 10.09 6.25
N LYS A 33 -5.27 9.92 5.43
CA LYS A 33 -4.94 8.65 4.78
C LYS A 33 -4.72 7.55 5.81
N LYS A 34 -3.97 7.83 6.88
CA LYS A 34 -3.78 6.89 8.00
C LYS A 34 -5.11 6.46 8.60
N SER A 35 -5.98 7.41 8.96
CA SER A 35 -7.29 7.12 9.58
C SER A 35 -8.24 6.36 8.63
N LEU A 36 -8.15 6.62 7.31
CA LEU A 36 -8.92 5.92 6.29
C LEU A 36 -8.45 4.47 6.10
N LEU A 37 -7.14 4.26 6.03
CA LEU A 37 -6.53 2.95 5.84
C LEU A 37 -6.67 2.06 7.08
N SER A 38 -6.60 2.64 8.29
CA SER A 38 -6.82 1.90 9.55
C SER A 38 -8.29 1.55 9.81
N GLY A 39 -9.22 2.12 9.03
CA GLY A 39 -10.66 1.97 9.27
C GLY A 39 -11.17 2.73 10.49
N GLU A 40 -10.43 3.68 11.03
CA GLU A 40 -10.88 4.62 12.04
C GLU A 40 -11.98 5.53 11.47
N LEU A 41 -11.76 6.03 10.26
CA LEU A 41 -12.79 6.68 9.46
C LEU A 41 -13.51 5.60 8.65
N THR A 42 -14.72 5.24 9.09
CA THR A 42 -15.52 4.16 8.51
C THR A 42 -16.06 4.49 7.12
N PRO A 43 -16.25 3.49 6.24
CA PRO A 43 -16.90 3.67 4.94
C PRO A 43 -18.25 4.42 5.05
N GLY A 44 -18.54 5.29 4.09
CA GLY A 44 -19.75 6.10 4.05
C GLY A 44 -19.79 7.30 5.00
N LYS A 45 -18.87 7.40 5.97
CA LYS A 45 -18.83 8.53 6.92
C LYS A 45 -18.65 9.86 6.17
N LYS A 46 -19.51 10.83 6.46
CA LYS A 46 -19.38 12.20 5.94
C LYS A 46 -18.15 12.90 6.54
N LEU A 47 -17.40 13.59 5.69
CA LEU A 47 -16.22 14.37 6.05
C LEU A 47 -16.58 15.87 5.97
N LYS A 48 -16.91 16.44 7.13
CA LYS A 48 -17.27 17.87 7.21
C LYS A 48 -16.00 18.71 7.30
N ILE A 49 -15.86 19.68 6.39
CA ILE A 49 -14.68 20.56 6.32
C ILE A 49 -14.44 21.28 7.65
N ASP A 50 -15.50 21.79 8.29
CA ASP A 50 -15.36 22.55 9.53
C ASP A 50 -14.89 21.67 10.71
N ASP A 51 -15.31 20.41 10.76
CA ASP A 51 -14.83 19.47 11.77
C ASP A 51 -13.33 19.16 11.54
N LEU A 52 -12.94 18.93 10.29
CA LEU A 52 -11.55 18.68 9.91
C LEU A 52 -10.65 19.89 10.16
N LYS A 53 -11.12 21.11 9.88
CA LYS A 53 -10.39 22.35 10.22
C LYS A 53 -10.08 22.45 11.71
N LYS A 54 -11.06 22.14 12.56
CA LYS A 54 -10.87 22.14 14.01
C LYS A 54 -9.89 21.06 14.45
N GLN A 55 -10.04 19.84 13.92
CA GLN A 55 -9.21 18.69 14.24
C GLN A 55 -7.74 18.92 13.88
N TYR A 56 -7.49 19.40 12.67
CA TYR A 56 -6.12 19.59 12.13
C TYR A 56 -5.56 21.01 12.33
N LYS A 57 -6.31 21.90 12.99
CA LYS A 57 -5.93 23.29 13.28
C LYS A 57 -5.39 24.02 12.05
N THR A 58 -6.11 23.92 10.92
CA THR A 58 -5.69 24.48 9.64
C THR A 58 -6.87 25.16 8.90
N GLY A 59 -6.55 25.85 7.79
CA GLY A 59 -7.53 26.54 6.97
C GLY A 59 -8.35 25.61 6.06
N THR A 60 -9.34 26.18 5.37
CA THR A 60 -10.23 25.46 4.44
C THR A 60 -9.47 24.91 3.23
N ASN A 61 -8.52 25.66 2.66
CA ASN A 61 -7.82 25.26 1.44
C ASN A 61 -6.97 24.00 1.64
N PRO A 62 -6.09 23.89 2.66
CA PRO A 62 -5.35 22.66 2.93
C PRO A 62 -6.26 21.42 3.11
N ILE A 63 -7.42 21.58 3.75
CA ILE A 63 -8.39 20.48 3.91
C ILE A 63 -8.97 20.08 2.54
N ARG A 64 -9.43 21.02 1.72
CA ARG A 64 -9.99 20.72 0.40
C ARG A 64 -8.99 20.07 -0.54
N GLU A 65 -7.76 20.57 -0.58
CA GLU A 65 -6.66 19.99 -1.37
C GLU A 65 -6.33 18.57 -0.91
N SER A 66 -6.23 18.34 0.40
CA SER A 66 -6.01 17.01 0.95
C SER A 66 -7.13 16.02 0.58
N LEU A 67 -8.39 16.46 0.65
CA LEU A 67 -9.54 15.65 0.25
C LEU A 67 -9.52 15.35 -1.26
N THR A 68 -9.08 16.30 -2.09
CA THR A 68 -8.92 16.09 -3.54
C THR A 68 -7.84 15.05 -3.85
N LEU A 69 -6.72 15.08 -3.13
CA LEU A 69 -5.69 14.03 -3.23
C LEU A 69 -6.23 12.65 -2.84
N LEU A 70 -7.05 12.59 -1.77
CA LEU A 70 -7.65 11.34 -1.32
C LEU A 70 -8.75 10.83 -2.27
N ILE A 71 -9.38 11.70 -3.06
CA ILE A 71 -10.27 11.28 -4.17
C ILE A 71 -9.45 10.59 -5.26
N ALA A 72 -8.30 11.15 -5.64
CA ALA A 72 -7.40 10.53 -6.61
C ALA A 72 -6.88 9.16 -6.12
N ASP A 73 -6.72 8.99 -4.81
CA ASP A 73 -6.39 7.71 -4.19
C ASP A 73 -7.61 6.77 -4.01
N ASN A 74 -8.81 7.14 -4.46
CA ASN A 74 -10.07 6.39 -4.28
C ASN A 74 -10.48 6.12 -2.82
N LEU A 75 -9.97 6.90 -1.86
CA LEU A 75 -10.28 6.77 -0.43
C LEU A 75 -11.44 7.66 0.01
N VAL A 76 -11.70 8.72 -0.75
CA VAL A 76 -12.78 9.70 -0.52
C VAL A 76 -13.60 9.86 -1.79
N THR A 77 -14.91 10.08 -1.64
CA THR A 77 -15.84 10.38 -2.73
C THR A 77 -16.43 11.76 -2.52
N LYS A 78 -16.43 12.58 -3.57
CA LYS A 78 -17.16 13.84 -3.58
C LYS A 78 -18.64 13.58 -3.83
N ILE A 79 -19.51 14.21 -3.05
CA ILE A 79 -20.95 14.19 -3.24
C ILE A 79 -21.33 15.58 -3.75
N ASP A 80 -21.98 15.64 -4.92
CA ASP A 80 -22.38 16.91 -5.51
C ASP A 80 -23.20 17.74 -4.52
N GLN A 81 -22.79 19.00 -4.35
CA GLN A 81 -23.36 19.99 -3.43
C GLN A 81 -23.44 19.57 -1.95
N LYS A 82 -23.01 18.33 -1.59
CA LYS A 82 -23.11 17.77 -0.21
C LYS A 82 -21.77 17.52 0.45
N GLY A 83 -20.66 17.85 -0.24
CA GLY A 83 -19.31 17.75 0.33
C GLY A 83 -18.61 16.43 0.04
N PHE A 84 -18.02 15.81 1.06
CA PHE A 84 -17.16 14.64 0.91
C PHE A 84 -17.61 13.51 1.86
N LYS A 85 -17.39 12.27 1.43
CA LYS A 85 -17.56 11.09 2.29
C LYS A 85 -16.41 10.11 2.09
N VAL A 86 -16.19 9.27 3.08
CA VAL A 86 -15.30 8.10 2.96
C VAL A 86 -15.87 7.18 1.89
N SER A 87 -15.05 6.73 0.95
CA SER A 87 -15.46 5.80 -0.10
C SER A 87 -16.04 4.52 0.50
N GLU A 88 -17.10 3.99 -0.11
CA GLU A 88 -17.70 2.72 0.30
C GLU A 88 -16.67 1.58 0.18
N ALA A 89 -16.86 0.55 0.99
CA ALA A 89 -16.05 -0.66 0.97
C ALA A 89 -16.98 -1.86 0.81
N THR A 90 -17.26 -2.24 -0.44
CA THR A 90 -18.12 -3.37 -0.78
C THR A 90 -17.29 -4.58 -1.20
N GLN A 91 -17.91 -5.77 -1.19
CA GLN A 91 -17.27 -7.00 -1.64
C GLN A 91 -16.92 -6.96 -3.14
N GLU A 92 -17.80 -6.36 -3.96
CA GLU A 92 -17.57 -6.19 -5.40
C GLU A 92 -16.32 -5.35 -5.65
N LYS A 93 -16.19 -4.23 -4.93
CA LYS A 93 -15.03 -3.35 -5.05
C LYS A 93 -13.75 -4.03 -4.57
N PHE A 94 -13.84 -4.81 -3.50
CA PHE A 94 -12.70 -5.62 -3.06
C PHE A 94 -12.26 -6.63 -4.12
N ASN A 95 -13.21 -7.34 -4.73
CA ASN A 95 -12.93 -8.31 -5.79
C ASN A 95 -12.32 -7.65 -7.04
N GLU A 96 -12.78 -6.44 -7.38
CA GLU A 96 -12.18 -5.63 -8.47
C GLU A 96 -10.72 -5.27 -8.16
N ILE A 97 -10.44 -4.76 -6.95
CA ILE A 97 -9.10 -4.42 -6.49
C ILE A 97 -8.19 -5.65 -6.53
N LEU A 98 -8.65 -6.79 -6.03
CA LEU A 98 -7.90 -8.03 -6.01
C LEU A 98 -7.52 -8.50 -7.41
N ARG A 99 -8.47 -8.55 -8.35
CA ARG A 99 -8.19 -8.92 -9.75
C ARG A 99 -7.19 -7.98 -10.40
N THR A 100 -7.40 -6.67 -10.24
CA THR A 100 -6.50 -5.66 -10.81
C THR A 100 -5.11 -5.78 -10.22
N ARG A 101 -5.00 -6.05 -8.93
CA ARG A 101 -3.75 -6.28 -8.23
C ARG A 101 -3.02 -7.50 -8.78
N ILE A 102 -3.71 -8.62 -8.96
CA ILE A 102 -3.15 -9.84 -9.53
C ILE A 102 -2.59 -9.57 -10.93
N TRP A 103 -3.33 -8.88 -11.80
CA TRP A 103 -2.88 -8.57 -13.15
C TRP A 103 -1.63 -7.70 -13.15
N ILE A 104 -1.67 -6.57 -12.45
CA ILE A 104 -0.58 -5.58 -12.47
C ILE A 104 0.67 -6.11 -11.76
N GLU A 105 0.52 -6.70 -10.56
CA GLU A 105 1.67 -7.13 -9.77
C GLU A 105 2.31 -8.41 -10.32
N SER A 106 1.56 -9.27 -11.02
CA SER A 106 2.14 -10.42 -11.73
C SER A 106 3.07 -9.99 -12.87
N ILE A 107 2.64 -9.00 -13.66
CA ILE A 107 3.46 -8.43 -14.75
C ILE A 107 4.66 -7.69 -14.13
N ALA A 108 4.43 -6.89 -13.10
CA ALA A 108 5.48 -6.14 -12.43
C ALA A 108 6.56 -7.05 -11.81
N LEU A 109 6.16 -8.18 -11.21
CA LEU A 109 7.08 -9.18 -10.68
C LEU A 109 7.91 -9.82 -11.80
N GLU A 110 7.26 -10.25 -12.87
CA GLU A 110 7.92 -10.82 -14.04
C GLU A 110 8.98 -9.88 -14.61
N GLU A 111 8.62 -8.63 -14.88
CA GLU A 111 9.55 -7.62 -15.38
C GLU A 111 10.67 -7.30 -14.39
N SER A 112 10.37 -7.26 -13.08
CA SER A 112 11.37 -7.09 -12.04
C SER A 112 12.39 -8.22 -12.01
N MET A 113 11.96 -9.47 -12.21
CA MET A 113 12.83 -10.65 -12.27
C MET A 113 13.64 -10.73 -13.55
N LYS A 114 13.12 -10.27 -14.69
CA LYS A 114 13.85 -10.18 -15.97
C LYS A 114 14.94 -9.11 -15.96
N ASN A 115 14.78 -8.07 -15.15
CA ASN A 115 15.72 -6.95 -15.08
C ASN A 115 17.03 -7.41 -14.40
N LYS A 116 18.14 -7.42 -15.15
CA LYS A 116 19.45 -7.85 -14.66
C LYS A 116 20.23 -6.75 -13.93
N LYS A 117 19.86 -5.47 -14.11
CA LYS A 117 20.57 -4.34 -13.49
C LYS A 117 20.45 -4.37 -11.97
N ASN A 118 21.56 -4.37 -11.23
CA ASN A 118 21.60 -4.40 -9.76
C ASN A 118 20.75 -5.53 -9.15
N ARG A 119 20.75 -6.71 -9.76
CA ARG A 119 19.95 -7.85 -9.33
C ARG A 119 20.33 -8.29 -7.92
N ASP A 120 21.61 -8.44 -7.64
CA ASP A 120 22.12 -8.92 -6.36
C ASP A 120 21.65 -8.01 -5.21
N GLN A 121 21.77 -6.69 -5.37
CA GLN A 121 21.29 -5.73 -4.37
C GLN A 121 19.78 -5.86 -4.14
N TRP A 122 18.99 -6.08 -5.18
CA TRP A 122 17.55 -6.25 -5.05
C TRP A 122 17.18 -7.54 -4.31
N GLU A 123 17.88 -8.64 -4.57
CA GLU A 123 17.72 -9.91 -3.87
C GLU A 123 18.12 -9.80 -2.40
N GLU A 124 19.24 -9.14 -2.09
CA GLU A 124 19.68 -8.86 -0.72
C GLU A 124 18.62 -8.07 0.06
N GLU A 125 18.09 -6.99 -0.53
CA GLU A 125 17.05 -6.20 0.12
C GLU A 125 15.76 -7.01 0.36
N LEU A 126 15.37 -7.89 -0.55
CA LEU A 126 14.24 -8.80 -0.37
C LEU A 126 14.47 -9.80 0.76
N ILE A 127 15.67 -10.37 0.86
CA ILE A 127 16.07 -11.29 1.93
C ILE A 127 15.97 -10.58 3.29
N VAL A 128 16.52 -9.37 3.39
CA VAL A 128 16.46 -8.57 4.62
C VAL A 128 15.02 -8.25 5.02
N LEU A 129 14.19 -7.82 4.08
CA LEU A 129 12.78 -7.50 4.34
C LEU A 129 12.00 -8.74 4.80
N ASN A 130 12.19 -9.89 4.14
CA ASN A 130 11.53 -11.13 4.52
C ASN A 130 11.99 -11.62 5.90
N HIS A 131 13.30 -11.56 6.20
CA HIS A 131 13.82 -11.88 7.53
C HIS A 131 13.19 -11.02 8.63
N ARG A 132 13.07 -9.70 8.39
CA ARG A 132 12.41 -8.78 9.32
C ARG A 132 10.94 -9.12 9.51
N LEU A 133 10.21 -9.45 8.42
CA LEU A 133 8.82 -9.90 8.51
C LEU A 133 8.63 -11.13 9.39
N GLN A 134 9.54 -12.10 9.29
CA GLN A 134 9.49 -13.32 10.12
C GLN A 134 9.71 -13.04 11.60
N LYS A 135 10.49 -11.99 11.93
CA LYS A 135 10.81 -11.61 13.32
C LYS A 135 9.81 -10.63 13.92
N THR A 136 8.96 -10.01 13.12
CA THR A 136 8.03 -8.99 13.59
C THR A 136 6.64 -9.58 13.80
N GLU A 137 6.07 -9.35 14.98
CA GLU A 137 4.72 -9.81 15.28
C GLU A 137 3.69 -9.02 14.45
N ARG A 138 2.71 -9.74 13.92
CA ARG A 138 1.64 -9.16 13.13
C ARG A 138 0.65 -8.42 14.04
N SER A 139 0.59 -7.10 13.90
CA SER A 139 -0.31 -6.23 14.65
C SER A 139 -1.65 -6.03 13.92
N THR A 140 -2.69 -5.78 14.71
CA THR A 140 -4.00 -5.29 14.23
C THR A 140 -4.09 -3.76 14.22
N ILE A 141 -3.03 -3.09 14.69
CA ILE A 141 -2.93 -1.62 14.74
C ILE A 141 -2.07 -1.17 13.56
N TYR A 142 -2.56 -0.17 12.83
CA TYR A 142 -1.81 0.45 11.74
C TYR A 142 -1.01 1.64 12.24
N GLU A 143 0.31 1.49 12.25
CA GLU A 143 1.28 2.50 12.70
C GLU A 143 2.27 2.80 11.56
N PRO A 144 1.90 3.65 10.58
CA PRO A 144 2.76 3.93 9.42
C PRO A 144 4.04 4.67 9.79
N GLU A 145 4.06 5.40 10.88
CA GLU A 145 5.26 6.06 11.45
C GLU A 145 6.25 5.08 12.07
N ASN A 146 5.78 3.91 12.53
CA ASN A 146 6.64 2.88 13.09
C ASN A 146 7.26 2.03 11.97
N GLN A 147 8.47 2.37 11.55
CA GLN A 147 9.21 1.69 10.48
C GLN A 147 9.53 0.21 10.79
N ASN A 148 9.33 -0.22 12.02
CA ASN A 148 9.51 -1.60 12.46
C ASN A 148 8.17 -2.35 12.62
N SER A 149 7.03 -1.70 12.38
CA SER A 149 5.73 -2.38 12.40
C SER A 149 5.63 -3.41 11.27
N TRP A 150 4.91 -4.50 11.53
CA TRP A 150 4.74 -5.58 10.56
C TRP A 150 4.17 -5.07 9.23
N GLU A 151 3.16 -4.19 9.26
CA GLU A 151 2.51 -3.70 8.05
C GLU A 151 3.42 -2.84 7.18
N VAL A 152 4.27 -2.02 7.80
CA VAL A 152 5.24 -1.19 7.07
C VAL A 152 6.29 -2.08 6.38
N ILE A 153 6.82 -3.09 7.08
CA ILE A 153 7.78 -4.03 6.51
C ILE A 153 7.11 -4.87 5.42
N HIS A 154 5.87 -5.30 5.62
CA HIS A 154 5.09 -6.08 4.67
C HIS A 154 4.82 -5.29 3.38
N LYS A 155 4.42 -4.02 3.49
CA LYS A 155 4.29 -3.12 2.33
C LYS A 155 5.62 -3.00 1.58
N LYS A 156 6.72 -2.76 2.28
CA LYS A 156 8.06 -2.67 1.69
C LYS A 156 8.46 -3.94 0.95
N PHE A 157 8.17 -5.11 1.51
CA PHE A 157 8.46 -6.40 0.86
C PHE A 157 7.71 -6.56 -0.46
N HIS A 158 6.39 -6.36 -0.46
CA HIS A 158 5.58 -6.48 -1.67
C HIS A 158 5.96 -5.46 -2.75
N LEU A 159 6.16 -4.19 -2.37
CA LEU A 159 6.59 -3.17 -3.33
C LEU A 159 8.01 -3.42 -3.84
N LYS A 160 8.90 -4.00 -3.02
CA LYS A 160 10.24 -4.38 -3.47
C LYS A 160 10.21 -5.49 -4.51
N LEU A 161 9.32 -6.51 -4.36
CA LEU A 161 9.14 -7.58 -5.35
C LEU A 161 8.88 -7.04 -6.76
N THR A 162 8.13 -5.94 -6.87
CA THR A 162 7.68 -5.35 -8.14
C THR A 162 8.46 -4.12 -8.58
N SER A 163 9.45 -3.67 -7.78
CA SER A 163 10.09 -2.34 -7.92
C SER A 163 10.97 -2.16 -9.15
N ARG A 164 11.31 -3.23 -9.86
CA ARG A 164 12.22 -3.23 -11.00
C ARG A 164 11.53 -3.44 -12.35
N SER A 165 10.22 -3.15 -12.39
CA SER A 165 9.38 -3.28 -13.59
C SER A 165 9.75 -2.31 -14.72
N ASN A 166 10.70 -1.40 -14.50
CA ASN A 166 11.09 -0.31 -15.42
C ASN A 166 9.92 0.63 -15.78
N SER A 167 8.88 0.68 -14.98
CA SER A 167 7.72 1.55 -15.19
C SER A 167 7.30 2.21 -13.88
N ASP A 168 7.51 3.53 -13.80
CA ASP A 168 7.06 4.31 -12.64
C ASP A 168 5.53 4.30 -12.50
N PHE A 169 4.80 4.17 -13.60
CA PHE A 169 3.34 4.02 -13.56
C PHE A 169 2.92 2.72 -12.90
N ILE A 170 3.50 1.59 -13.33
CA ILE A 170 3.23 0.27 -12.73
C ILE A 170 3.57 0.31 -11.23
N ASN A 171 4.70 0.87 -10.84
CA ASN A 171 5.11 0.98 -9.44
C ASN A 171 4.10 1.81 -8.61
N LYS A 172 3.62 2.93 -9.15
CA LYS A 172 2.57 3.75 -8.51
C LYS A 172 1.24 3.00 -8.38
N PHE A 173 0.85 2.24 -9.41
CA PHE A 173 -0.36 1.40 -9.33
C PHE A 173 -0.22 0.27 -8.31
N CYS A 174 0.93 -0.39 -8.22
CA CYS A 174 1.20 -1.40 -7.19
C CYS A 174 1.04 -0.81 -5.78
N GLU A 175 1.57 0.39 -5.55
CA GLU A 175 1.42 1.07 -4.27
C GLU A 175 -0.03 1.44 -3.96
N LEU A 176 -0.75 2.02 -4.91
CA LEU A 176 -2.17 2.37 -4.76
C LEU A 176 -3.01 1.13 -4.44
N LEU A 177 -2.82 0.05 -5.20
CA LEU A 177 -3.56 -1.20 -5.03
C LEU A 177 -3.21 -1.89 -3.71
N TYR A 178 -1.94 -1.80 -3.27
CA TYR A 178 -1.54 -2.28 -1.95
C TYR A 178 -2.31 -1.55 -0.85
N ASP A 179 -2.34 -0.22 -0.87
CA ASP A 179 -3.03 0.61 0.12
C ASP A 179 -4.54 0.32 0.13
N GLN A 180 -5.16 0.21 -1.04
CA GLN A 180 -6.57 -0.15 -1.15
C GLN A 180 -6.86 -1.54 -0.52
N ASN A 181 -6.06 -2.55 -0.86
CA ASN A 181 -6.21 -3.89 -0.29
C ASN A 181 -5.97 -3.90 1.23
N MET A 182 -4.97 -3.15 1.72
CA MET A 182 -4.67 -3.00 3.14
C MET A 182 -5.87 -2.43 3.90
N ARG A 183 -6.56 -1.42 3.37
CA ARG A 183 -7.78 -0.84 3.95
C ARG A 183 -8.83 -1.91 4.24
N TYR A 184 -9.12 -2.80 3.28
CA TYR A 184 -10.08 -3.90 3.48
C TYR A 184 -9.61 -4.88 4.56
N ARG A 185 -8.32 -5.18 4.61
CA ARG A 185 -7.77 -6.02 5.68
C ARG A 185 -8.05 -5.40 7.05
N TYR A 186 -7.77 -4.11 7.25
CA TYR A 186 -7.99 -3.46 8.54
C TYR A 186 -9.46 -3.34 8.92
N LEU A 187 -10.36 -3.06 7.98
CA LEU A 187 -11.80 -3.01 8.23
C LEU A 187 -12.34 -4.35 8.77
N ILE A 188 -11.75 -5.47 8.36
CA ILE A 188 -12.25 -6.82 8.69
C ILE A 188 -11.50 -7.45 9.85
N ILE A 189 -10.19 -7.21 9.97
CA ILE A 189 -9.36 -7.78 11.03
C ILE A 189 -9.81 -7.35 12.41
N LYS A 190 -10.30 -6.12 12.57
CA LYS A 190 -10.88 -5.64 13.84
C LYS A 190 -11.97 -6.54 14.37
N ASN A 191 -12.65 -7.30 13.50
CA ASN A 191 -13.83 -8.10 13.84
C ASN A 191 -13.60 -9.63 13.83
N LYS A 192 -12.40 -10.13 13.47
CA LYS A 192 -12.15 -11.58 13.31
C LYS A 192 -11.04 -12.13 14.21
N LYS A 193 -11.41 -12.97 15.18
CA LYS A 193 -10.48 -13.69 16.08
C LYS A 193 -9.51 -14.66 15.36
N ASN A 194 -9.83 -15.11 14.15
CA ASN A 194 -9.08 -16.17 13.42
C ASN A 194 -7.98 -15.64 12.48
N TYR A 195 -7.77 -14.34 12.38
CA TYR A 195 -6.80 -13.73 11.48
C TYR A 195 -5.34 -14.15 11.77
N LYS A 196 -5.01 -14.44 13.04
CA LYS A 196 -3.65 -14.85 13.46
C LYS A 196 -3.27 -16.27 13.03
N LYS A 197 -4.20 -17.13 12.62
CA LYS A 197 -3.93 -18.55 12.31
C LYS A 197 -3.26 -18.80 10.96
N ARG A 198 -3.26 -17.84 10.04
CA ARG A 198 -2.65 -18.00 8.71
C ARG A 198 -1.14 -17.86 8.78
N LYS A 199 -0.42 -18.84 8.21
CA LYS A 199 1.05 -18.88 8.15
C LYS A 199 1.60 -17.98 7.01
N VAL A 200 1.32 -16.69 7.06
CA VAL A 200 1.71 -15.71 6.01
C VAL A 200 3.23 -15.67 5.81
N ALA A 201 4.01 -15.85 6.87
CA ALA A 201 5.47 -15.87 6.79
C ALA A 201 6.00 -17.01 5.91
N VAL A 202 5.34 -18.19 5.92
CA VAL A 202 5.70 -19.32 5.05
C VAL A 202 5.44 -18.98 3.59
N GLU A 203 4.29 -18.37 3.29
CA GLU A 203 3.94 -17.97 1.92
C GLU A 203 4.94 -16.94 1.35
N HIS A 204 5.36 -15.96 2.14
CA HIS A 204 6.37 -14.99 1.71
C HIS A 204 7.74 -15.65 1.47
N GLN A 205 8.13 -16.62 2.33
CA GLN A 205 9.37 -17.36 2.15
C GLN A 205 9.35 -18.19 0.87
N GLU A 206 8.21 -18.85 0.55
CA GLU A 206 8.07 -19.62 -0.68
C GLU A 206 8.17 -18.74 -1.93
N ILE A 207 7.54 -17.56 -1.92
CA ILE A 207 7.66 -16.57 -3.02
C ILE A 207 9.13 -16.17 -3.17
N LEU A 208 9.78 -15.74 -2.09
CA LEU A 208 11.18 -15.32 -2.11
C LEU A 208 12.10 -16.43 -2.65
N ASN A 209 11.93 -17.67 -2.20
CA ASN A 209 12.73 -18.80 -2.65
C ASN A 209 12.64 -19.00 -4.18
N MET A 210 11.46 -18.80 -4.79
CA MET A 210 11.30 -18.93 -6.23
C MET A 210 11.86 -17.73 -6.99
N VAL A 211 11.76 -16.53 -6.42
CA VAL A 211 12.40 -15.32 -6.97
C VAL A 211 13.92 -15.49 -7.01
N LEU A 212 14.55 -15.93 -5.92
CA LEU A 212 16.00 -16.15 -5.84
C LEU A 212 16.47 -17.25 -6.79
N LYS A 213 15.64 -18.29 -7.03
CA LYS A 213 15.90 -19.33 -8.04
C LYS A 213 15.71 -18.86 -9.48
N GLY A 214 15.23 -17.64 -9.70
CA GLY A 214 14.93 -17.13 -11.03
C GLY A 214 13.72 -17.79 -11.71
N ASN A 215 12.88 -18.52 -10.96
CA ASN A 215 11.72 -19.20 -11.52
C ASN A 215 10.52 -18.27 -11.57
N ILE A 216 10.40 -17.53 -12.68
CA ILE A 216 9.37 -16.49 -12.89
C ILE A 216 7.96 -17.08 -12.77
N GLU A 217 7.65 -18.16 -13.47
CA GLU A 217 6.30 -18.72 -13.50
C GLU A 217 5.85 -19.18 -12.13
N LYS A 218 6.71 -19.88 -11.39
CA LYS A 218 6.37 -20.34 -10.05
C LYS A 218 6.27 -19.21 -9.06
N SER A 219 7.08 -18.16 -9.21
CA SER A 219 6.97 -16.94 -8.39
C SER A 219 5.63 -16.24 -8.58
N LYS A 220 5.15 -16.12 -9.83
CA LYS A 220 3.84 -15.54 -10.16
C LYS A 220 2.70 -16.38 -9.56
N VAL A 221 2.73 -17.69 -9.75
CA VAL A 221 1.72 -18.61 -9.20
C VAL A 221 1.62 -18.49 -7.67
N LEU A 222 2.77 -18.46 -6.98
CA LEU A 222 2.79 -18.30 -5.52
C LEU A 222 2.31 -16.93 -5.06
N LEU A 223 2.65 -15.86 -5.78
CA LEU A 223 2.16 -14.51 -5.49
C LEU A 223 0.63 -14.43 -5.63
N ILE A 224 0.07 -14.98 -6.72
CA ILE A 224 -1.37 -15.04 -6.96
C ILE A 224 -2.06 -15.81 -5.82
N LYS A 225 -1.57 -17.01 -5.51
CA LYS A 225 -2.10 -17.83 -4.42
C LYS A 225 -2.06 -17.11 -3.07
N HIS A 226 -1.00 -16.38 -2.79
CA HIS A 226 -0.89 -15.55 -1.59
C HIS A 226 -2.00 -14.49 -1.50
N TYR A 227 -2.35 -13.84 -2.62
CA TYR A 227 -3.43 -12.86 -2.69
C TYR A 227 -4.81 -13.52 -2.54
N GLU A 228 -5.06 -14.61 -3.24
CA GLU A 228 -6.29 -15.39 -3.12
C GLU A 228 -6.48 -15.92 -1.69
N ASN A 229 -5.44 -16.46 -1.07
CA ASN A 229 -5.47 -16.86 0.32
C ASN A 229 -5.84 -15.69 1.25
N THR A 230 -5.38 -14.47 0.94
CA THR A 230 -5.77 -13.28 1.71
C THR A 230 -7.25 -12.98 1.52
N SER A 231 -7.78 -13.09 0.31
CA SER A 231 -9.18 -12.78 0.00
C SER A 231 -10.15 -13.74 0.70
N ASN A 232 -9.82 -15.00 0.84
CA ASN A 232 -10.64 -16.00 1.53
C ASN A 232 -10.94 -15.63 3.00
N PHE A 233 -10.13 -14.76 3.60
CA PHE A 233 -10.36 -14.22 4.95
C PHE A 233 -11.10 -12.88 4.94
N ILE A 234 -11.22 -12.25 3.77
CA ILE A 234 -11.83 -10.93 3.62
C ILE A 234 -13.23 -11.12 3.03
N THR A 235 -14.23 -11.24 3.90
CA THR A 235 -15.63 -11.16 3.51
C THR A 235 -16.18 -9.85 4.04
N VAL A 236 -16.57 -8.95 3.15
CA VAL A 236 -17.23 -7.69 3.50
C VAL A 236 -18.71 -8.00 3.69
N ASN A 237 -19.18 -7.91 4.92
CA ASN A 237 -20.64 -8.00 5.18
C ASN A 237 -21.26 -6.65 4.77
N ASN A 238 -22.30 -6.72 3.95
CA ASN A 238 -23.13 -5.56 3.61
C ASN A 238 -23.89 -5.04 4.81
#